data_49cee3589a7f6cfdbe2a06f0852594ec
#
_entry.id   49cee3589a7f6cfdbe2a06f0852594ec
#
_cell.length_a   1.000
_cell.length_b   1.000
_cell.length_c   1.000
_cell.angle_alpha   90.00
_cell.angle_beta   90.00
_cell.angle_gamma   90.00
#
_symmetry.space_group_name_H-M   'P 1'
#
loop_
_entity.id
_entity.type
_entity.pdbx_description
1 polymer ?
#
loop_
_entity_poly.entity_id
_entity_poly.type
_entity_poly.pdbx_seq_one_letter_code
_entity_poly.pdbx_strand_id
1 'polypeptide(L)'
;GGGLELALGCHLRIAADTAKVGQPELGLGLIPGFGGSQRLLRLAGRAATLELCLLGAPVTAERALQLGIVNRVVPAAELEAETLKVATQLAASAPLALRATLDVVNIGGECGIEEGLQYETAQFGLMFATDDMREGTRAFMERRKPTFTGR
;
A
#
# COMPACT_ATOMS: atom_id res chain seq x y z
N GLY A 1 17.27 -5.06 0.81
CA GLY A 1 17.62 -5.73 -0.44
C GLY A 1 16.40 -6.06 -1.26
N GLY A 2 16.60 -6.84 -2.36
CA GLY A 2 15.59 -7.12 -3.39
C GLY A 2 14.25 -7.64 -2.87
N GLY A 3 14.24 -8.40 -1.77
CA GLY A 3 12.98 -8.83 -1.14
C GLY A 3 12.16 -7.66 -0.59
N LEU A 4 12.81 -6.68 0.04
CA LEU A 4 12.13 -5.45 0.46
C LEU A 4 11.67 -4.65 -0.75
N GLU A 5 12.48 -4.55 -1.80
CA GLU A 5 12.14 -3.81 -3.02
C GLU A 5 10.90 -4.38 -3.71
N LEU A 6 10.78 -5.72 -3.75
CA LEU A 6 9.57 -6.40 -4.23
C LEU A 6 8.36 -6.08 -3.36
N ALA A 7 8.51 -6.18 -2.03
CA ALA A 7 7.43 -5.86 -1.09
C ALA A 7 6.97 -4.40 -1.20
N LEU A 8 7.90 -3.46 -1.42
CA LEU A 8 7.60 -2.04 -1.64
C LEU A 8 6.82 -1.78 -2.95
N GLY A 9 6.88 -2.70 -3.92
CA GLY A 9 6.05 -2.67 -5.12
C GLY A 9 4.59 -3.07 -4.88
N CYS A 10 4.26 -3.65 -3.71
CA CYS A 10 2.90 -4.01 -3.34
C CYS A 10 2.19 -2.85 -2.63
N HIS A 11 0.86 -2.80 -2.73
CA HIS A 11 0.06 -1.70 -2.16
C HIS A 11 -0.03 -1.76 -0.63
N LEU A 12 -0.18 -2.96 -0.06
CA LEU A 12 -0.22 -3.18 1.39
C LEU A 12 0.86 -4.20 1.78
N ARG A 13 1.44 -4.02 2.96
CA ARG A 13 2.53 -4.84 3.49
C ARG A 13 2.23 -5.19 4.94
N ILE A 14 2.20 -6.49 5.24
CA ILE A 14 2.05 -7.01 6.60
C ILE A 14 3.33 -7.77 6.92
N ALA A 15 3.94 -7.50 8.05
CA ALA A 15 5.17 -8.15 8.47
C ALA A 15 4.94 -9.04 9.69
N ALA A 16 5.66 -10.15 9.77
CA ALA A 16 5.82 -10.87 11.02
C ALA A 16 6.64 -10.03 12.03
N ASP A 17 6.36 -10.13 13.31
CA ASP A 17 7.10 -9.47 14.39
C ASP A 17 8.60 -9.81 14.41
N THR A 18 8.95 -11.00 13.92
CA THR A 18 10.34 -11.47 13.78
C THR A 18 11.04 -10.96 12.52
N ALA A 19 10.32 -10.30 11.59
CA ALA A 19 10.89 -9.86 10.33
C ALA A 19 11.89 -8.70 10.51
N LYS A 20 12.90 -8.71 9.64
CA LYS A 20 13.86 -7.62 9.50
C LYS A 20 13.91 -7.18 8.03
N VAL A 21 13.95 -5.88 7.81
CA VAL A 21 14.00 -5.28 6.46
C VAL A 21 15.10 -4.25 6.37
N GLY A 22 15.70 -4.09 5.20
CA GLY A 22 16.81 -3.15 5.00
C GLY A 22 17.29 -3.14 3.55
N GLN A 23 18.25 -2.26 3.27
CA GLN A 23 18.91 -2.10 1.97
C GLN A 23 20.43 -2.21 2.14
N PRO A 24 21.00 -3.42 2.12
CA PRO A 24 22.41 -3.67 2.43
C PRO A 24 23.34 -3.53 1.20
N GLU A 25 22.83 -3.06 0.05
CA GLU A 25 23.53 -3.07 -1.24
C GLU A 25 24.85 -2.31 -1.20
N LEU A 26 24.96 -1.25 -0.39
CA LEU A 26 26.19 -0.47 -0.27
C LEU A 26 27.37 -1.30 0.22
N GLY A 27 27.12 -2.30 1.08
CA GLY A 27 28.14 -3.26 1.52
C GLY A 27 28.71 -4.14 0.40
N LEU A 28 28.04 -4.18 -0.76
CA LEU A 28 28.49 -4.86 -1.97
C LEU A 28 29.08 -3.89 -3.02
N GLY A 29 29.21 -2.60 -2.69
CA GLY A 29 29.58 -1.57 -3.66
C GLY A 29 28.49 -1.24 -4.67
N LEU A 30 27.21 -1.55 -4.34
CA LEU A 30 26.04 -1.33 -5.19
C LEU A 30 25.06 -0.35 -4.53
N ILE A 31 24.06 0.03 -5.30
CA ILE A 31 22.87 0.76 -4.82
C ILE A 31 21.63 -0.12 -4.98
N PRO A 32 20.51 0.16 -4.28
CA PRO A 32 19.24 -0.50 -4.55
C PRO A 32 18.86 -0.34 -6.03
N GLY A 33 18.62 -1.46 -6.73
CA GLY A 33 18.46 -1.48 -8.19
C GLY A 33 17.05 -1.77 -8.69
N PHE A 34 16.12 -2.20 -7.80
CA PHE A 34 14.74 -2.56 -8.16
C PHE A 34 13.70 -1.54 -7.63
N GLY A 35 14.12 -0.29 -7.47
CA GLY A 35 13.26 0.81 -7.04
C GLY A 35 13.18 1.03 -5.54
N GLY A 36 14.04 0.37 -4.74
CA GLY A 36 14.03 0.49 -3.27
C GLY A 36 14.28 1.91 -2.80
N SER A 37 15.29 2.59 -3.33
CA SER A 37 15.58 3.98 -2.98
C SER A 37 14.41 4.91 -3.27
N GLN A 38 13.72 4.73 -4.38
CA GLN A 38 12.62 5.60 -4.83
C GLN A 38 11.35 5.36 -4.02
N ARG A 39 11.00 4.09 -3.80
CA ARG A 39 9.79 3.74 -3.04
C ARG A 39 9.95 4.05 -1.55
N LEU A 40 11.13 3.78 -0.97
CA LEU A 40 11.40 4.15 0.43
C LEU A 40 11.36 5.67 0.63
N LEU A 41 11.92 6.45 -0.30
CA LEU A 41 11.87 7.91 -0.23
C LEU A 41 10.43 8.43 -0.10
N ARG A 42 9.50 7.85 -0.85
CA ARG A 42 8.09 8.24 -0.86
C ARG A 42 7.31 7.73 0.35
N LEU A 43 7.68 6.59 0.89
CA LEU A 43 7.01 5.99 2.05
C LEU A 43 7.56 6.48 3.39
N ALA A 44 8.87 6.50 3.54
CA ALA A 44 9.55 6.73 4.82
C ALA A 44 10.25 8.10 4.90
N GLY A 45 10.28 8.84 3.80
CA GLY A 45 10.96 10.11 3.69
C GLY A 45 12.49 9.99 3.56
N ARG A 46 13.13 11.13 3.29
CA ARG A 46 14.55 11.19 2.93
C ARG A 46 15.49 10.67 4.01
N ALA A 47 15.27 11.06 5.27
CA ALA A 47 16.16 10.71 6.36
C ALA A 47 16.22 9.20 6.60
N ALA A 48 15.06 8.55 6.73
CA ALA A 48 14.97 7.10 6.93
C ALA A 48 15.49 6.32 5.72
N THR A 49 15.22 6.80 4.50
CA THR A 49 15.76 6.16 3.29
C THR A 49 17.28 6.20 3.25
N LEU A 50 17.89 7.35 3.56
CA LEU A 50 19.36 7.47 3.62
C LEU A 50 19.93 6.61 4.75
N GLU A 51 19.32 6.57 5.92
CA GLU A 51 19.74 5.69 7.02
C GLU A 51 19.78 4.22 6.56
N LEU A 52 18.68 3.72 6.00
CA LEU A 52 18.59 2.33 5.54
C LEU A 52 19.56 1.99 4.41
N CYS A 53 19.75 2.91 3.45
CA CYS A 53 20.61 2.66 2.30
C CYS A 53 22.09 2.87 2.61
N LEU A 54 22.46 3.86 3.44
CA LEU A 54 23.87 4.17 3.71
C LEU A 54 24.47 3.30 4.82
N LEU A 55 23.69 3.00 5.87
CA LEU A 55 24.16 2.15 6.95
C LEU A 55 23.98 0.65 6.63
N GLY A 56 23.02 0.30 5.78
CA GLY A 56 22.77 -1.08 5.35
C GLY A 56 22.26 -2.01 6.45
N ALA A 57 22.18 -1.54 7.70
CA ALA A 57 21.71 -2.34 8.82
C ALA A 57 20.21 -2.59 8.73
N PRO A 58 19.75 -3.85 8.85
CA PRO A 58 18.32 -4.15 8.82
C PRO A 58 17.63 -3.61 10.08
N VAL A 59 16.43 -3.07 9.92
CA VAL A 59 15.55 -2.63 11.01
C VAL A 59 14.50 -3.71 11.34
N THR A 60 13.98 -3.67 12.58
CA THR A 60 12.91 -4.59 13.01
C THR A 60 11.58 -4.26 12.35
N ALA A 61 10.63 -5.19 12.42
CA ALA A 61 9.28 -5.00 11.92
C ALA A 61 8.58 -3.79 12.57
N GLU A 62 8.76 -3.59 13.88
CA GLU A 62 8.19 -2.45 14.61
C GLU A 62 8.78 -1.12 14.11
N ARG A 63 10.09 -1.09 13.85
CA ARG A 63 10.72 0.12 13.29
C ARG A 63 10.21 0.38 11.87
N ALA A 64 10.05 -0.66 11.07
CA ALA A 64 9.47 -0.55 9.72
C ALA A 64 8.02 -0.04 9.75
N LEU A 65 7.23 -0.44 10.76
CA LEU A 65 5.89 0.09 11.00
C LEU A 65 5.91 1.59 11.36
N GLN A 66 6.78 1.99 12.27
CA GLN A 66 6.95 3.41 12.64
C GLN A 66 7.35 4.30 11.46
N LEU A 67 8.11 3.75 10.53
CA LEU A 67 8.57 4.44 9.32
C LEU A 67 7.55 4.40 8.17
N GLY A 68 6.41 3.74 8.33
CA GLY A 68 5.41 3.59 7.26
C GLY A 68 5.81 2.60 6.15
N ILE A 69 6.90 1.84 6.35
CA ILE A 69 7.38 0.84 5.39
C ILE A 69 6.41 -0.35 5.34
N VAL A 70 5.84 -0.75 6.47
CA VAL A 70 4.78 -1.76 6.56
C VAL A 70 3.52 -1.18 7.20
N ASN A 71 2.36 -1.75 6.87
CA ASN A 71 1.06 -1.29 7.34
C ASN A 71 0.67 -1.93 8.69
N ARG A 72 1.16 -3.14 8.95
CA ARG A 72 0.87 -3.92 10.17
C ARG A 72 2.05 -4.80 10.54
N VAL A 73 2.16 -5.09 11.83
CA VAL A 73 3.03 -6.13 12.38
C VAL A 73 2.16 -7.08 13.19
N VAL A 74 2.34 -8.37 12.98
CA VAL A 74 1.59 -9.44 13.65
C VAL A 74 2.53 -10.56 14.11
N PRO A 75 2.16 -11.39 15.08
CA PRO A 75 2.93 -12.59 15.41
C PRO A 75 3.16 -13.44 14.16
N ALA A 76 4.35 -14.04 14.03
CA ALA A 76 4.71 -14.83 12.84
C ALA A 76 3.69 -15.94 12.55
N ALA A 77 3.13 -16.57 13.58
CA ALA A 77 2.12 -17.62 13.45
C ALA A 77 0.78 -17.11 12.88
N GLU A 78 0.51 -15.81 12.95
CA GLU A 78 -0.75 -15.18 12.51
C GLU A 78 -0.64 -14.50 11.14
N LEU A 79 0.56 -14.44 10.57
CA LEU A 79 0.83 -13.65 9.35
C LEU A 79 -0.07 -14.08 8.18
N GLU A 80 -0.19 -15.37 7.93
CA GLU A 80 -1.01 -15.89 6.84
C GLU A 80 -2.49 -15.58 7.06
N ALA A 81 -3.01 -15.84 8.26
CA ALA A 81 -4.40 -15.62 8.61
C ALA A 81 -4.80 -14.13 8.49
N GLU A 82 -3.96 -13.21 8.99
CA GLU A 82 -4.22 -11.78 8.90
C GLU A 82 -4.11 -11.27 7.44
N THR A 83 -3.16 -11.81 6.66
CA THR A 83 -3.03 -11.49 5.24
C THR A 83 -4.26 -11.94 4.45
N LEU A 84 -4.73 -13.16 4.66
CA LEU A 84 -5.94 -13.68 4.02
C LEU A 84 -7.19 -12.89 4.42
N LYS A 85 -7.29 -12.48 5.67
CA LYS A 85 -8.39 -11.64 6.16
C LYS A 85 -8.45 -10.31 5.41
N VAL A 86 -7.31 -9.62 5.26
CA VAL A 86 -7.23 -8.36 4.50
C VAL A 86 -7.55 -8.61 3.02
N ALA A 87 -6.97 -9.64 2.41
CA ALA A 87 -7.24 -9.98 1.01
C ALA A 87 -8.72 -10.30 0.76
N THR A 88 -9.36 -11.05 1.66
CA THR A 88 -10.79 -11.37 1.59
C THR A 88 -11.66 -10.11 1.72
N GLN A 89 -11.28 -9.19 2.61
CA GLN A 89 -11.97 -7.91 2.75
C GLN A 89 -11.89 -7.09 1.46
N LEU A 90 -10.72 -7.02 0.83
CA LEU A 90 -10.52 -6.31 -0.44
C LEU A 90 -11.27 -6.99 -1.58
N ALA A 91 -11.25 -8.32 -1.64
CA ALA A 91 -11.99 -9.09 -2.65
C ALA A 91 -13.51 -8.92 -2.57
N ALA A 92 -14.04 -8.56 -1.40
CA ALA A 92 -15.46 -8.26 -1.20
C ALA A 92 -15.83 -6.80 -1.49
N SER A 93 -14.86 -5.94 -1.81
CA SER A 93 -15.08 -4.53 -2.14
C SER A 93 -15.50 -4.34 -3.61
N ALA A 94 -16.12 -3.19 -3.91
CA ALA A 94 -16.47 -2.82 -5.29
C ALA A 94 -15.19 -2.72 -6.16
N PRO A 95 -15.00 -3.57 -7.18
CA PRO A 95 -13.71 -3.66 -7.88
C PRO A 95 -13.32 -2.39 -8.63
N LEU A 96 -14.30 -1.69 -9.23
CA LEU A 96 -14.02 -0.43 -9.94
C LEU A 96 -13.62 0.68 -8.98
N ALA A 97 -14.29 0.78 -7.82
CA ALA A 97 -13.93 1.77 -6.79
C ALA A 97 -12.56 1.45 -6.16
N LEU A 98 -12.25 0.17 -5.93
CA LEU A 98 -10.93 -0.25 -5.44
C LEU A 98 -9.83 0.15 -6.43
N ARG A 99 -10.02 -0.12 -7.71
CA ARG A 99 -9.08 0.27 -8.76
C ARG A 99 -8.92 1.79 -8.83
N ALA A 100 -10.02 2.53 -8.88
CA ALA A 100 -9.98 4.00 -8.92
C ALA A 100 -9.25 4.58 -7.70
N THR A 101 -9.45 4.02 -6.51
CA THR A 101 -8.73 4.42 -5.30
C THR A 101 -7.22 4.21 -5.43
N LEU A 102 -6.79 3.06 -5.96
CA LEU A 102 -5.36 2.79 -6.19
C LEU A 102 -4.78 3.77 -7.21
N ASP A 103 -5.48 4.03 -8.30
CA ASP A 103 -5.05 4.97 -9.34
C ASP A 103 -4.95 6.40 -8.80
N VAL A 104 -5.95 6.88 -8.06
CA VAL A 104 -5.98 8.22 -7.46
C VAL A 104 -4.82 8.41 -6.47
N VAL A 105 -4.57 7.43 -5.59
CA VAL A 105 -3.49 7.52 -4.61
C VAL A 105 -2.12 7.47 -5.29
N ASN A 106 -1.93 6.58 -6.26
CA ASN A 106 -0.64 6.41 -6.94
C ASN A 106 -0.32 7.61 -7.84
N ILE A 107 -1.27 8.05 -8.67
CA ILE A 107 -1.08 9.17 -9.59
C ILE A 107 -1.02 10.49 -8.80
N GLY A 108 -1.93 10.69 -7.85
CA GLY A 108 -1.96 11.89 -7.01
C GLY A 108 -0.70 12.07 -6.16
N GLY A 109 -0.06 10.96 -5.76
CA GLY A 109 1.22 11.01 -5.04
C GLY A 109 2.43 11.45 -5.90
N GLU A 110 2.29 11.48 -7.22
CA GLU A 110 3.37 11.81 -8.16
C GLU A 110 3.18 13.17 -8.86
N CYS A 111 2.08 13.87 -8.59
CA CYS A 111 1.79 15.19 -9.16
C CYS A 111 1.53 16.25 -8.09
N GLY A 112 1.31 17.50 -8.50
CA GLY A 112 0.92 18.59 -7.61
C GLY A 112 -0.47 18.36 -7.00
N ILE A 113 -0.73 18.98 -5.85
CA ILE A 113 -2.02 18.79 -5.14
C ILE A 113 -3.23 19.18 -6.01
N GLU A 114 -3.12 20.23 -6.80
CA GLU A 114 -4.21 20.70 -7.67
C GLU A 114 -4.55 19.66 -8.75
N GLU A 115 -3.56 19.11 -9.43
CA GLU A 115 -3.74 18.05 -10.44
C GLU A 115 -4.28 16.77 -9.78
N GLY A 116 -3.76 16.41 -8.60
CA GLY A 116 -4.25 15.27 -7.82
C GLY A 116 -5.74 15.39 -7.47
N LEU A 117 -6.18 16.57 -6.98
CA LEU A 117 -7.58 16.85 -6.68
C LEU A 117 -8.49 16.84 -7.91
N GLN A 118 -8.00 17.34 -9.04
CA GLN A 118 -8.76 17.28 -10.30
C GLN A 118 -8.94 15.82 -10.76
N TYR A 119 -7.87 15.01 -10.68
CA TYR A 119 -7.93 13.60 -11.01
C TYR A 119 -8.89 12.83 -10.08
N GLU A 120 -8.80 13.06 -8.78
CA GLU A 120 -9.72 12.48 -7.78
C GLU A 120 -11.18 12.81 -8.09
N THR A 121 -11.47 14.09 -8.36
CA THR A 121 -12.81 14.56 -8.70
C THR A 121 -13.36 13.87 -9.94
N ALA A 122 -12.52 13.70 -10.97
CA ALA A 122 -12.92 13.00 -12.19
C ALA A 122 -13.22 11.51 -11.92
N GLN A 123 -12.35 10.82 -11.19
CA GLN A 123 -12.57 9.41 -10.82
C GLN A 123 -13.78 9.23 -9.93
N PHE A 124 -13.99 10.12 -8.95
CA PHE A 124 -15.19 10.12 -8.10
C PHE A 124 -16.47 10.26 -8.93
N GLY A 125 -16.47 11.20 -9.89
CA GLY A 125 -17.59 11.39 -10.80
C GLY A 125 -17.93 10.13 -11.60
N LEU A 126 -16.91 9.41 -12.10
CA LEU A 126 -17.11 8.16 -12.85
C LEU A 126 -17.76 7.06 -12.01
N MET A 127 -17.53 7.02 -10.70
CA MET A 127 -18.12 6.00 -9.82
C MET A 127 -19.64 6.10 -9.76
N PHE A 128 -20.25 7.27 -9.97
CA PHE A 128 -21.71 7.43 -10.00
C PHE A 128 -22.39 6.71 -11.19
N ALA A 129 -21.62 6.37 -12.22
CA ALA A 129 -22.14 5.60 -13.36
C ALA A 129 -22.21 4.08 -13.07
N THR A 130 -21.59 3.60 -11.98
CA THR A 130 -21.50 2.17 -11.69
C THR A 130 -22.73 1.62 -10.98
N ASP A 131 -23.04 0.34 -11.25
CA ASP A 131 -24.08 -0.38 -10.51
C ASP A 131 -23.67 -0.64 -9.06
N ASP A 132 -22.37 -0.82 -8.83
CA ASP A 132 -21.81 -1.05 -7.48
C ASP A 132 -22.00 0.16 -6.58
N MET A 133 -21.93 1.39 -7.10
CA MET A 133 -22.25 2.60 -6.31
C MET A 133 -23.71 2.60 -5.87
N ARG A 134 -24.63 2.26 -6.78
CA ARG A 134 -26.07 2.19 -6.48
C ARG A 134 -26.36 1.11 -5.45
N GLU A 135 -25.76 -0.07 -5.61
CA GLU A 135 -25.87 -1.19 -4.69
C GLU A 135 -25.31 -0.82 -3.31
N GLY A 136 -24.09 -0.26 -3.26
CA GLY A 136 -23.42 0.15 -2.02
C GLY A 136 -24.26 1.17 -1.24
N THR A 137 -24.77 2.19 -1.92
CA THR A 137 -25.64 3.22 -1.33
C THR A 137 -26.94 2.62 -0.81
N ARG A 138 -27.60 1.76 -1.59
CA ARG A 138 -28.82 1.06 -1.17
C ARG A 138 -28.57 0.17 0.04
N ALA A 139 -27.53 -0.66 0.00
CA ALA A 139 -27.17 -1.56 1.09
C ALA A 139 -26.90 -0.81 2.39
N PHE A 140 -26.21 0.35 2.29
CA PHE A 140 -25.96 1.23 3.44
C PHE A 140 -27.27 1.74 4.06
N MET A 141 -28.22 2.24 3.24
CA MET A 141 -29.52 2.72 3.73
C MET A 141 -30.36 1.58 4.34
N GLU A 142 -30.28 0.38 3.78
CA GLU A 142 -31.00 -0.81 4.23
C GLU A 142 -30.27 -1.54 5.38
N ARG A 143 -29.09 -1.09 5.81
CA ARG A 143 -28.23 -1.70 6.88
C ARG A 143 -27.92 -3.16 6.61
N ARG A 144 -27.68 -3.53 5.36
CA ARG A 144 -27.26 -4.87 4.94
C ARG A 144 -25.87 -4.84 4.29
N LYS A 145 -25.28 -6.03 4.11
CA LYS A 145 -24.06 -6.14 3.32
C LYS A 145 -24.35 -5.94 1.84
N PRO A 146 -23.51 -5.17 1.11
CA PRO A 146 -23.61 -5.03 -0.34
C PRO A 146 -23.12 -6.29 -1.06
N THR A 147 -23.59 -6.47 -2.30
CA THR A 147 -23.10 -7.50 -3.22
C THR A 147 -22.62 -6.80 -4.48
N PHE A 148 -21.30 -6.64 -4.60
CA PHE A 148 -20.68 -5.95 -5.72
C PHE A 148 -20.43 -6.88 -6.90
N THR A 149 -20.58 -6.35 -8.13
CA THR A 149 -20.46 -7.11 -9.38
C THR A 149 -19.36 -6.59 -10.30
N GLY A 150 -18.76 -5.44 -9.99
CA GLY A 150 -17.74 -4.81 -10.83
C GLY A 150 -18.31 -4.12 -12.08
N ARG A 151 -19.52 -3.62 -12.02
CA ARG A 151 -20.21 -2.97 -13.15
C ARG A 151 -20.68 -1.58 -12.81
#